data_4150a4132894da9f7efbd77e4a03937e
#
_entry.id   4150a4132894da9f7efbd77e4a03937e
#
_cell.length_a   1.000
_cell.length_b   1.000
_cell.length_c   1.000
_cell.angle_alpha   90.00
_cell.angle_beta   90.00
_cell.angle_gamma   90.00
#
_symmetry.space_group_name_H-M   'P 1'
#
loop_
_entity.id
_entity.type
_entity.pdbx_description
1 polymer ?
#
loop_
_entity_poly.entity_id
_entity_poly.type
_entity_poly.pdbx_seq_one_letter_code
_entity_poly.pdbx_strand_id
1 'polypeptide(L)'
;YLKLLYDGLISHTITIRDVEKIRYTLSKEFNIYDFVYSLERNGFFSMFTSLNIQGFTNFRDNFIFISKERMQRVNFSSKNITQEAIDKAFSNKPRKTKAYNTIYNYNIVMLESNNTQGVGIINYNGYKVSSINRAFVEIISNIQYSKTPYDVIGEFRQLKDKLDINEIFKIIEKFDFIYPYYQLAGYYLEKIGFLKEELSRFFNNKTNLIFYTMKNKTNYDLDEYWAIKY
;
A
#
# COMPACT_ATOMS: atom_id res chain seq x y z
N TYR A 1 7.09 -9.56 43.23
CA TYR A 1 7.31 -9.52 41.76
C TYR A 1 6.00 -9.21 41.00
N LEU A 2 4.94 -10.00 41.19
CA LEU A 2 3.64 -9.81 40.56
C LEU A 2 3.00 -8.46 40.91
N LYS A 3 3.10 -7.97 42.14
CA LYS A 3 2.58 -6.68 42.55
C LYS A 3 3.30 -5.51 41.87
N LEU A 4 4.63 -5.57 41.73
CA LEU A 4 5.44 -4.58 41.01
C LEU A 4 5.12 -4.56 39.50
N LEU A 5 4.82 -5.72 38.92
CA LEU A 5 4.34 -5.81 37.53
C LEU A 5 2.95 -5.21 37.37
N TYR A 6 2.04 -5.43 38.32
CA TYR A 6 0.68 -4.91 38.28
C TYR A 6 0.61 -3.39 38.37
N ASP A 7 1.44 -2.80 39.24
CA ASP A 7 1.48 -1.35 39.47
C ASP A 7 2.16 -0.57 38.32
N GLY A 8 2.88 -1.25 37.42
CA GLY A 8 3.62 -0.66 36.30
C GLY A 8 3.10 -0.99 34.91
N LEU A 9 2.10 -1.90 34.81
CA LEU A 9 1.54 -2.29 33.50
C LEU A 9 0.49 -1.28 33.02
N ILE A 10 0.72 -0.74 31.82
CA ILE A 10 -0.22 0.12 31.12
C ILE A 10 -0.85 -0.71 29.99
N SER A 11 -2.19 -0.84 30.01
CA SER A 11 -2.93 -1.56 28.97
C SER A 11 -3.30 -0.61 27.82
N HIS A 12 -3.13 -1.11 26.60
CA HIS A 12 -3.55 -0.43 25.36
C HIS A 12 -4.50 -1.34 24.62
N THR A 13 -5.71 -0.86 24.36
CA THR A 13 -6.79 -1.67 23.78
C THR A 13 -7.28 -1.06 22.48
N ILE A 14 -7.45 -1.91 21.46
CA ILE A 14 -8.06 -1.57 20.18
C ILE A 14 -8.97 -2.72 19.71
N THR A 15 -10.13 -2.39 19.17
CA THR A 15 -11.03 -3.38 18.56
C THR A 15 -10.89 -3.36 17.04
N ILE A 16 -10.54 -4.49 16.43
CA ILE A 16 -10.40 -4.64 14.97
C ILE A 16 -11.31 -5.76 14.50
N ARG A 17 -12.24 -5.49 13.61
CA ARG A 17 -13.25 -6.47 13.12
C ARG A 17 -13.94 -7.21 14.28
N ASP A 18 -14.46 -6.47 15.25
CA ASP A 18 -15.15 -6.98 16.43
C ASP A 18 -14.29 -7.86 17.37
N VAL A 19 -12.98 -7.89 17.15
CA VAL A 19 -12.01 -8.56 18.02
C VAL A 19 -11.24 -7.53 18.81
N GLU A 20 -11.39 -7.60 20.14
CA GLU A 20 -10.59 -6.78 21.05
C GLU A 20 -9.16 -7.33 21.13
N LYS A 21 -8.20 -6.42 20.97
CA LYS A 21 -6.77 -6.72 21.07
C LYS A 21 -6.18 -5.84 22.17
N ILE A 22 -5.64 -6.47 23.20
CA ILE A 22 -5.03 -5.80 24.34
C ILE A 22 -3.51 -6.04 24.29
N ARG A 23 -2.74 -4.98 24.55
CA ARG A 23 -1.28 -5.05 24.71
C ARG A 23 -0.89 -4.30 25.98
N TYR A 24 0.20 -4.69 26.56
CA TYR A 24 0.69 -4.12 27.80
C TYR A 24 2.08 -3.57 27.63
N THR A 25 2.36 -2.41 28.19
CA THR A 25 3.70 -1.84 28.30
C THR A 25 4.09 -1.64 29.77
N LEU A 26 5.36 -1.74 30.06
CA LEU A 26 5.95 -1.40 31.37
C LEU A 26 6.45 0.04 31.42
N SER A 27 6.55 0.68 30.25
CA SER A 27 7.03 2.05 30.10
C SER A 27 5.88 3.03 29.96
N LYS A 28 6.08 4.23 30.52
CA LYS A 28 5.18 5.37 30.23
C LYS A 28 5.34 5.89 28.80
N GLU A 29 6.44 5.55 28.14
CA GLU A 29 6.66 5.89 26.74
C GLU A 29 5.97 4.87 25.84
N PHE A 30 4.85 5.29 25.28
CA PHE A 30 4.11 4.50 24.31
C PHE A 30 4.66 4.73 22.92
N ASN A 31 5.17 3.65 22.28
CA ASN A 31 5.55 3.67 20.87
C ASN A 31 4.41 3.07 20.03
N ILE A 32 3.78 3.88 19.22
CA ILE A 32 2.65 3.45 18.37
C ILE A 32 3.05 2.40 17.35
N TYR A 33 4.27 2.44 16.80
CA TYR A 33 4.74 1.45 15.83
C TYR A 33 4.93 0.08 16.49
N ASP A 34 5.53 0.02 17.69
CA ASP A 34 5.66 -1.23 18.45
C ASP A 34 4.29 -1.83 18.75
N PHE A 35 3.35 -0.99 19.20
CA PHE A 35 1.98 -1.41 19.45
C PHE A 35 1.33 -1.99 18.20
N VAL A 36 1.33 -1.27 17.08
CA VAL A 36 0.70 -1.72 15.83
C VAL A 36 1.38 -2.98 15.29
N TYR A 37 2.71 -3.04 15.32
CA TYR A 37 3.46 -4.21 14.87
C TYR A 37 3.10 -5.47 15.66
N SER A 38 2.83 -5.33 16.95
CA SER A 38 2.40 -6.42 17.82
C SER A 38 1.00 -6.96 17.52
N LEU A 39 0.16 -6.20 16.81
CA LEU A 39 -1.23 -6.59 16.51
C LEU A 39 -1.33 -7.68 15.43
N GLU A 40 -0.33 -7.79 14.55
CA GLU A 40 -0.31 -8.75 13.44
C GLU A 40 1.03 -9.49 13.39
N ARG A 41 1.04 -10.76 13.82
CA ARG A 41 2.26 -11.57 13.99
C ARG A 41 3.13 -11.69 12.74
N ASN A 42 2.51 -11.76 11.56
CA ASN A 42 3.18 -11.86 10.26
C ASN A 42 3.06 -10.57 9.46
N GLY A 43 2.85 -9.45 10.17
CA GLY A 43 2.66 -8.16 9.57
C GLY A 43 3.97 -7.50 9.15
N PHE A 44 3.82 -6.53 8.26
CA PHE A 44 4.85 -5.57 7.87
C PHE A 44 4.20 -4.21 7.67
N PHE A 45 4.92 -3.15 8.00
CA PHE A 45 4.45 -1.81 7.68
C PHE A 45 4.50 -1.59 6.17
N SER A 46 3.43 -1.02 5.61
CA SER A 46 3.23 -0.89 4.17
C SER A 46 2.91 0.55 3.77
N MET A 47 2.83 0.80 2.47
CA MET A 47 2.44 2.07 1.90
C MET A 47 3.26 3.25 2.49
N PHE A 48 2.62 4.39 2.80
CA PHE A 48 3.29 5.57 3.36
C PHE A 48 3.92 5.32 4.73
N THR A 49 3.37 4.42 5.54
CA THR A 49 3.97 4.10 6.84
C THR A 49 5.36 3.50 6.68
N SER A 50 5.57 2.63 5.69
CA SER A 50 6.90 2.08 5.41
C SER A 50 7.90 3.14 4.96
N LEU A 51 7.45 4.12 4.16
CA LEU A 51 8.28 5.25 3.72
C LEU A 51 8.65 6.17 4.90
N ASN A 52 7.70 6.43 5.80
CA ASN A 52 7.94 7.22 7.01
C ASN A 52 8.98 6.57 7.93
N ILE A 53 8.84 5.27 8.18
CA ILE A 53 9.78 4.52 9.05
C ILE A 53 11.19 4.55 8.45
N GLN A 54 11.32 4.49 7.12
CA GLN A 54 12.59 4.55 6.41
C GLN A 54 13.13 5.98 6.21
N GLY A 55 12.39 7.01 6.63
CA GLY A 55 12.79 8.41 6.49
C GLY A 55 12.72 8.95 5.04
N PHE A 56 11.95 8.31 4.16
CA PHE A 56 11.80 8.74 2.78
C PHE A 56 10.77 9.85 2.58
N THR A 57 9.85 10.01 3.50
CA THR A 57 8.84 11.07 3.43
C THR A 57 8.60 11.69 4.80
N ASN A 58 8.33 12.98 4.80
CA ASN A 58 7.84 13.72 5.97
C ASN A 58 6.31 13.79 5.99
N PHE A 59 5.65 13.11 5.07
CA PHE A 59 4.21 13.04 5.02
C PHE A 59 3.69 12.39 6.30
N ARG A 60 3.26 13.24 7.23
CA ARG A 60 2.66 12.81 8.50
C ARG A 60 1.16 12.91 8.37
N ASP A 61 0.52 11.80 8.05
CA ASP A 61 -0.87 11.66 8.41
C ASP A 61 -0.99 10.71 9.62
N ASN A 62 -2.14 10.74 10.25
CA ASN A 62 -2.37 9.89 11.42
C ASN A 62 -2.73 8.44 11.01
N PHE A 63 -2.50 8.04 9.75
CA PHE A 63 -2.76 6.68 9.28
C PHE A 63 -1.51 5.82 9.42
N ILE A 64 -1.69 4.64 10.04
CA ILE A 64 -0.66 3.61 10.12
C ILE A 64 -1.17 2.37 9.39
N PHE A 65 -0.46 2.02 8.31
CA PHE A 65 -0.77 0.87 7.47
C PHE A 65 0.11 -0.30 7.88
N ILE A 66 -0.52 -1.39 8.29
CA ILE A 66 0.12 -2.67 8.50
C ILE A 66 -0.53 -3.69 7.59
N SER A 67 0.26 -4.43 6.85
CA SER A 67 -0.20 -5.44 5.90
C SER A 67 0.29 -6.81 6.31
N LYS A 68 -0.40 -7.85 5.83
CA LYS A 68 0.10 -9.22 5.80
C LYS A 68 -0.13 -9.83 4.43
N GLU A 69 0.70 -10.78 4.06
CA GLU A 69 0.45 -11.61 2.90
C GLU A 69 -0.51 -12.75 3.24
N ARG A 70 -1.33 -13.16 2.30
CA ARG A 70 -2.15 -14.36 2.40
C ARG A 70 -1.26 -15.58 2.55
N MET A 71 -1.75 -16.60 3.26
CA MET A 71 -1.02 -17.86 3.38
C MET A 71 -0.87 -18.57 2.02
N GLN A 72 -1.93 -18.53 1.21
CA GLN A 72 -1.95 -19.11 -0.12
C GLN A 72 -2.00 -18.02 -1.19
N ARG A 73 -1.28 -18.25 -2.29
CA ARG A 73 -1.35 -17.38 -3.46
C ARG A 73 -2.69 -17.59 -4.19
N VAL A 74 -3.28 -16.49 -4.63
CA VAL A 74 -4.45 -16.48 -5.50
C VAL A 74 -4.03 -16.04 -6.88
N ASN A 75 -4.32 -16.82 -7.91
CA ASN A 75 -4.04 -16.45 -9.30
C ASN A 75 -5.16 -15.54 -9.80
N PHE A 76 -4.91 -14.23 -9.80
CA PHE A 76 -5.87 -13.24 -10.26
C PHE A 76 -5.80 -13.00 -11.77
N SER A 77 -4.62 -13.06 -12.37
CA SER A 77 -4.40 -12.83 -13.82
C SER A 77 -5.07 -13.87 -14.71
N SER A 78 -5.40 -15.05 -14.16
CA SER A 78 -6.17 -16.08 -14.89
C SER A 78 -7.63 -15.69 -15.17
N LYS A 79 -8.13 -14.60 -14.56
CA LYS A 79 -9.49 -14.12 -14.77
C LYS A 79 -9.51 -13.13 -15.93
N ASN A 80 -10.27 -13.44 -16.96
CA ASN A 80 -10.55 -12.49 -18.02
C ASN A 80 -11.34 -11.31 -17.47
N ILE A 81 -10.78 -10.11 -17.61
CA ILE A 81 -11.45 -8.87 -17.24
C ILE A 81 -11.90 -8.15 -18.50
N THR A 82 -13.11 -7.60 -18.49
CA THR A 82 -13.65 -6.80 -19.59
C THR A 82 -13.64 -5.32 -19.27
N GLN A 83 -13.73 -4.46 -20.29
CA GLN A 83 -13.81 -3.02 -20.11
C GLN A 83 -15.02 -2.63 -19.26
N GLU A 84 -16.19 -3.24 -19.53
CA GLU A 84 -17.42 -2.97 -18.78
C GLU A 84 -17.25 -3.29 -17.28
N ALA A 85 -16.53 -4.37 -16.97
CA ALA A 85 -16.27 -4.75 -15.57
C ALA A 85 -15.36 -3.73 -14.88
N ILE A 86 -14.35 -3.20 -15.58
CA ILE A 86 -13.48 -2.13 -15.08
C ILE A 86 -14.31 -0.86 -14.88
N ASP A 87 -15.05 -0.40 -15.88
CA ASP A 87 -15.84 0.83 -15.85
C ASP A 87 -16.86 0.78 -14.70
N LYS A 88 -17.57 -0.35 -14.56
CA LYS A 88 -18.48 -0.57 -13.43
C LYS A 88 -17.77 -0.55 -12.08
N ALA A 89 -16.58 -1.15 -11.98
CA ALA A 89 -15.83 -1.17 -10.72
C ALA A 89 -15.32 0.23 -10.34
N PHE A 90 -14.98 1.07 -11.34
CA PHE A 90 -14.41 2.40 -11.12
C PHE A 90 -15.45 3.52 -11.04
N SER A 91 -16.67 3.31 -11.51
CA SER A 91 -17.81 4.22 -11.26
C SER A 91 -18.31 4.15 -9.80
N ASN A 92 -18.04 3.07 -9.09
CA ASN A 92 -18.46 2.91 -7.72
C ASN A 92 -17.51 3.61 -6.73
N LYS A 93 -18.06 3.97 -5.55
CA LYS A 93 -17.25 4.49 -4.44
C LYS A 93 -16.15 3.50 -4.06
N PRO A 94 -14.93 3.97 -3.75
CA PRO A 94 -13.84 3.11 -3.29
C PRO A 94 -14.24 2.32 -2.04
N ARG A 95 -13.94 1.03 -2.05
CA ARG A 95 -14.10 0.21 -0.83
C ARG A 95 -12.86 0.33 0.03
N LYS A 96 -13.05 0.64 1.31
CA LYS A 96 -12.00 0.60 2.33
C LYS A 96 -12.15 -0.66 3.17
N THR A 97 -11.06 -1.12 3.77
CA THR A 97 -11.08 -2.29 4.65
C THR A 97 -11.96 -2.03 5.87
N LYS A 98 -12.65 -3.07 6.35
CA LYS A 98 -13.32 -3.06 7.65
C LYS A 98 -12.35 -3.32 8.82
N ALA A 99 -11.12 -3.76 8.54
CA ALA A 99 -10.07 -3.93 9.53
C ALA A 99 -9.38 -2.58 9.78
N TYR A 100 -10.15 -1.66 10.39
CA TYR A 100 -9.77 -0.29 10.68
C TYR A 100 -10.34 0.11 12.03
N ASN A 101 -9.53 0.79 12.83
CA ASN A 101 -10.01 1.51 14.02
C ASN A 101 -9.00 2.57 14.42
N THR A 102 -9.38 3.40 15.39
CA THR A 102 -8.56 4.48 15.92
C THR A 102 -8.14 4.15 17.34
N ILE A 103 -6.88 4.38 17.64
CA ILE A 103 -6.35 4.39 19.01
C ILE A 103 -5.56 5.67 19.23
N TYR A 104 -5.84 6.37 20.32
CA TYR A 104 -5.34 7.72 20.55
C TYR A 104 -5.65 8.60 19.33
N ASN A 105 -4.65 9.21 18.72
CA ASN A 105 -4.81 10.04 17.51
C ASN A 105 -4.43 9.31 16.21
N TYR A 106 -4.28 7.97 16.24
CA TYR A 106 -3.82 7.21 15.09
C TYR A 106 -4.91 6.31 14.53
N ASN A 107 -5.03 6.30 13.22
CA ASN A 107 -5.93 5.46 12.45
C ASN A 107 -5.16 4.22 11.99
N ILE A 108 -5.44 3.08 12.59
CA ILE A 108 -4.77 1.82 12.25
C ILE A 108 -5.54 1.13 11.13
N VAL A 109 -4.88 0.88 10.02
CA VAL A 109 -5.45 0.22 8.83
C VAL A 109 -4.72 -1.08 8.59
N MET A 110 -5.42 -2.20 8.73
CA MET A 110 -4.87 -3.52 8.48
C MET A 110 -5.28 -3.99 7.09
N LEU A 111 -4.31 -4.29 6.25
CA LEU A 111 -4.51 -4.73 4.87
C LEU A 111 -4.05 -6.19 4.69
N GLU A 112 -4.57 -6.82 3.66
CA GLU A 112 -4.14 -8.14 3.24
C GLU A 112 -3.79 -8.11 1.75
N SER A 113 -2.58 -8.52 1.42
CA SER A 113 -2.10 -8.63 0.04
C SER A 113 -2.04 -10.08 -0.44
N ASN A 114 -1.88 -10.28 -1.74
CA ASN A 114 -1.60 -11.60 -2.27
C ASN A 114 -0.25 -12.11 -1.75
N ASN A 115 -0.05 -13.41 -1.76
CA ASN A 115 1.23 -14.03 -1.38
C ASN A 115 2.25 -13.79 -2.50
N THR A 116 3.23 -12.94 -2.23
CA THR A 116 4.35 -12.64 -3.14
C THR A 116 5.64 -13.35 -2.71
N GLN A 117 5.57 -14.21 -1.68
CA GLN A 117 6.74 -14.80 -1.01
C GLN A 117 7.68 -13.74 -0.42
N GLY A 118 7.10 -12.65 0.08
CA GLY A 118 7.84 -11.57 0.73
C GLY A 118 8.63 -10.67 -0.21
N VAL A 119 8.39 -10.72 -1.52
CA VAL A 119 9.12 -9.86 -2.49
C VAL A 119 8.93 -8.40 -2.15
N GLY A 120 10.04 -7.66 -1.97
CA GLY A 120 10.05 -6.26 -1.58
C GLY A 120 9.70 -6.00 -0.11
N ILE A 121 9.64 -7.01 0.76
CA ILE A 121 9.57 -6.84 2.22
C ILE A 121 11.01 -6.92 2.76
N ILE A 122 11.40 -5.92 3.52
CA ILE A 122 12.74 -5.80 4.10
C ILE A 122 12.66 -5.62 5.62
N ASN A 123 13.78 -5.88 6.32
CA ASN A 123 13.92 -5.54 7.74
C ASN A 123 14.55 -4.15 7.86
N TYR A 124 13.95 -3.28 8.65
CA TYR A 124 14.43 -1.94 8.91
C TYR A 124 14.13 -1.53 10.35
N ASN A 125 15.17 -1.20 11.13
CA ASN A 125 15.06 -0.77 12.53
C ASN A 125 14.16 -1.67 13.41
N GLY A 126 14.28 -3.00 13.26
CA GLY A 126 13.53 -3.98 14.04
C GLY A 126 12.12 -4.31 13.50
N TYR A 127 11.66 -3.64 12.47
CA TYR A 127 10.38 -3.90 11.80
C TYR A 127 10.57 -4.54 10.42
N LYS A 128 9.60 -5.36 10.02
CA LYS A 128 9.40 -5.66 8.60
C LYS A 128 8.65 -4.51 7.96
N VAL A 129 9.16 -4.02 6.84
CA VAL A 129 8.57 -2.90 6.11
C VAL A 129 8.57 -3.18 4.60
N SER A 130 7.68 -2.58 3.85
CA SER A 130 7.77 -2.57 2.38
C SER A 130 8.99 -1.75 1.95
N SER A 131 9.78 -2.27 1.00
CA SER A 131 10.78 -1.44 0.30
C SER A 131 10.11 -0.28 -0.40
N ILE A 132 10.87 0.74 -0.78
CA ILE A 132 10.33 1.89 -1.51
C ILE A 132 9.60 1.46 -2.79
N ASN A 133 10.14 0.46 -3.52
CA ASN A 133 9.55 -0.06 -4.75
C ASN A 133 8.23 -0.79 -4.49
N ARG A 134 8.18 -1.58 -3.41
CA ARG A 134 6.93 -2.25 -3.00
C ARG A 134 5.90 -1.24 -2.50
N ALA A 135 6.32 -0.27 -1.70
CA ALA A 135 5.44 0.79 -1.21
C ALA A 135 4.81 1.58 -2.36
N PHE A 136 5.58 1.88 -3.42
CA PHE A 136 5.06 2.50 -4.62
C PHE A 136 3.91 1.68 -5.24
N VAL A 137 4.13 0.38 -5.47
CA VAL A 137 3.09 -0.51 -6.04
C VAL A 137 1.87 -0.60 -5.12
N GLU A 138 2.08 -0.73 -3.82
CA GLU A 138 1.00 -0.77 -2.82
C GLU A 138 0.17 0.52 -2.82
N ILE A 139 0.80 1.69 -2.92
CA ILE A 139 0.13 2.99 -2.91
C ILE A 139 -0.70 3.20 -4.17
N ILE A 140 -0.15 2.95 -5.36
CA ILE A 140 -0.90 3.13 -6.60
C ILE A 140 -2.05 2.12 -6.75
N SER A 141 -1.91 0.92 -6.17
CA SER A 141 -2.97 -0.10 -6.18
C SER A 141 -4.04 0.12 -5.11
N ASN A 142 -3.76 0.95 -4.13
CA ASN A 142 -4.66 1.30 -3.03
C ASN A 142 -4.86 2.82 -2.92
N ILE A 143 -4.97 3.49 -4.04
CA ILE A 143 -5.02 4.96 -4.13
C ILE A 143 -6.11 5.59 -3.25
N GLN A 144 -7.18 4.85 -2.92
CA GLN A 144 -8.25 5.29 -2.04
C GLN A 144 -7.82 5.60 -0.60
N TYR A 145 -6.61 5.21 -0.22
CA TYR A 145 -5.99 5.55 1.07
C TYR A 145 -4.99 6.71 0.95
N SER A 146 -4.71 7.16 -0.26
CA SER A 146 -3.88 8.35 -0.53
C SER A 146 -4.77 9.57 -0.72
N LYS A 147 -4.18 10.76 -0.83
CA LYS A 147 -4.93 11.99 -1.11
C LYS A 147 -5.40 11.99 -2.57
N THR A 148 -4.48 12.24 -3.47
CA THR A 148 -4.77 12.25 -4.92
C THR A 148 -3.64 11.56 -5.69
N PRO A 149 -3.86 11.15 -6.95
CA PRO A 149 -2.80 10.70 -7.84
C PRO A 149 -1.68 11.73 -8.00
N TYR A 150 -2.02 13.01 -8.02
CA TYR A 150 -1.07 14.12 -8.14
C TYR A 150 -0.13 14.18 -6.91
N ASP A 151 -0.68 14.04 -5.70
CA ASP A 151 0.13 14.03 -4.47
C ASP A 151 1.11 12.84 -4.48
N VAL A 152 0.66 11.65 -4.92
CA VAL A 152 1.54 10.47 -5.06
C VAL A 152 2.68 10.72 -6.05
N ILE A 153 2.38 11.32 -7.21
CA ILE A 153 3.39 11.68 -8.19
C ILE A 153 4.40 12.69 -7.59
N GLY A 154 3.90 13.70 -6.87
CA GLY A 154 4.74 14.71 -6.21
C GLY A 154 5.71 14.10 -5.20
N GLU A 155 5.23 13.21 -4.33
CA GLU A 155 6.05 12.51 -3.34
C GLU A 155 7.12 11.63 -4.02
N PHE A 156 6.75 10.79 -4.96
CA PHE A 156 7.70 9.90 -5.62
C PHE A 156 8.65 10.58 -6.60
N ARG A 157 8.31 11.77 -7.09
CA ARG A 157 9.24 12.56 -7.91
C ARG A 157 10.51 12.93 -7.14
N GLN A 158 10.39 13.22 -5.84
CA GLN A 158 11.52 13.49 -4.97
C GLN A 158 12.35 12.23 -4.65
N LEU A 159 11.76 11.06 -4.84
CA LEU A 159 12.36 9.77 -4.57
C LEU A 159 12.76 9.01 -5.84
N LYS A 160 12.71 9.65 -7.02
CA LYS A 160 12.95 9.03 -8.31
C LYS A 160 14.22 8.19 -8.34
N ASP A 161 15.33 8.77 -7.87
CA ASP A 161 16.66 8.13 -7.90
C ASP A 161 16.79 6.92 -6.96
N LYS A 162 15.80 6.69 -6.10
CA LYS A 162 15.71 5.53 -5.21
C LYS A 162 14.82 4.42 -5.74
N LEU A 163 14.08 4.69 -6.82
CA LEU A 163 13.20 3.71 -7.44
C LEU A 163 13.97 2.83 -8.44
N ASP A 164 13.78 1.52 -8.32
CA ASP A 164 14.24 0.53 -9.30
C ASP A 164 13.04 0.02 -10.10
N ILE A 165 12.98 0.41 -11.38
CA ILE A 165 11.89 0.04 -12.29
C ILE A 165 11.82 -1.47 -12.54
N ASN A 166 12.93 -2.19 -12.50
CA ASN A 166 12.96 -3.64 -12.68
C ASN A 166 12.41 -4.36 -11.45
N GLU A 167 12.72 -3.86 -10.25
CA GLU A 167 12.15 -4.39 -9.02
C GLU A 167 10.63 -4.08 -8.94
N ILE A 168 10.21 -2.87 -9.32
CA ILE A 168 8.77 -2.51 -9.41
C ILE A 168 8.03 -3.48 -10.35
N PHE A 169 8.61 -3.74 -11.53
CA PHE A 169 8.03 -4.67 -12.48
C PHE A 169 7.86 -6.07 -11.89
N LYS A 170 8.91 -6.61 -11.26
CA LYS A 170 8.90 -7.90 -10.58
C LYS A 170 7.88 -7.97 -9.45
N ILE A 171 7.71 -6.89 -8.69
CA ILE A 171 6.73 -6.81 -7.61
C ILE A 171 5.32 -6.91 -8.19
N ILE A 172 5.00 -6.17 -9.26
CA ILE A 172 3.68 -6.24 -9.94
C ILE A 172 3.40 -7.66 -10.44
N GLU A 173 4.39 -8.30 -11.06
CA GLU A 173 4.30 -9.69 -11.53
C GLU A 173 3.99 -10.66 -10.37
N LYS A 174 4.60 -10.46 -9.21
CA LYS A 174 4.38 -11.31 -8.03
C LYS A 174 3.05 -11.06 -7.35
N PHE A 175 2.56 -9.82 -7.36
CA PHE A 175 1.20 -9.52 -6.86
C PHE A 175 0.11 -10.19 -7.69
N ASP A 176 0.35 -10.39 -8.98
CA ASP A 176 -0.59 -11.05 -9.90
C ASP A 176 -1.98 -10.38 -9.90
N PHE A 177 -2.00 -9.11 -10.18
CA PHE A 177 -3.22 -8.31 -10.15
C PHE A 177 -4.20 -8.70 -11.28
N ILE A 178 -5.51 -8.63 -11.00
CA ILE A 178 -6.55 -8.77 -12.01
C ILE A 178 -6.63 -7.55 -12.95
N TYR A 179 -6.28 -6.37 -12.44
CA TYR A 179 -6.30 -5.12 -13.20
C TYR A 179 -4.95 -4.86 -13.87
N PRO A 180 -4.90 -4.06 -14.94
CA PRO A 180 -3.69 -3.82 -15.72
C PRO A 180 -2.71 -2.86 -15.03
N TYR A 181 -2.14 -3.27 -13.92
CA TYR A 181 -1.22 -2.43 -13.12
C TYR A 181 0.12 -2.16 -13.80
N TYR A 182 0.53 -2.90 -14.83
CA TYR A 182 1.72 -2.54 -15.61
C TYR A 182 1.54 -1.17 -16.28
N GLN A 183 0.41 -0.95 -16.95
CA GLN A 183 0.15 0.35 -17.59
C GLN A 183 -0.09 1.47 -16.57
N LEU A 184 -0.72 1.16 -15.43
CA LEU A 184 -0.88 2.15 -14.36
C LEU A 184 0.47 2.55 -13.77
N ALA A 185 1.34 1.59 -13.47
CA ALA A 185 2.69 1.87 -12.97
C ALA A 185 3.53 2.65 -13.99
N GLY A 186 3.47 2.26 -15.27
CA GLY A 186 4.14 2.98 -16.35
C GLY A 186 3.71 4.44 -16.44
N TYR A 187 2.40 4.70 -16.36
CA TYR A 187 1.86 6.06 -16.30
C TYR A 187 2.43 6.87 -15.13
N TYR A 188 2.37 6.32 -13.91
CA TYR A 188 2.90 7.02 -12.75
C TYR A 188 4.42 7.27 -12.85
N LEU A 189 5.19 6.27 -13.28
CA LEU A 189 6.64 6.38 -13.43
C LEU A 189 7.03 7.44 -14.48
N GLU A 190 6.30 7.53 -15.60
CA GLU A 190 6.51 8.60 -16.58
C GLU A 190 6.23 9.97 -15.97
N LYS A 191 5.11 10.14 -15.24
CA LYS A 191 4.79 11.42 -14.56
C LYS A 191 5.76 11.76 -13.42
N ILE A 192 6.41 10.77 -12.81
CA ILE A 192 7.51 10.94 -11.85
C ILE A 192 8.78 11.45 -12.55
N GLY A 193 8.98 11.11 -13.82
CA GLY A 193 10.08 11.62 -14.66
C GLY A 193 11.00 10.56 -15.26
N PHE A 194 10.59 9.29 -15.29
CA PHE A 194 11.28 8.28 -16.10
C PHE A 194 10.97 8.46 -17.59
N LEU A 195 11.94 8.13 -18.44
CA LEU A 195 11.77 8.21 -19.89
C LEU A 195 10.93 7.03 -20.38
N LYS A 196 10.19 7.23 -21.48
CA LYS A 196 9.38 6.17 -22.09
C LYS A 196 10.18 4.96 -22.52
N GLU A 197 11.41 5.19 -22.97
CA GLU A 197 12.37 4.16 -23.38
C GLU A 197 12.73 3.24 -22.20
N GLU A 198 12.92 3.81 -21.01
CA GLU A 198 13.18 3.06 -19.77
C GLU A 198 11.98 2.21 -19.37
N LEU A 199 10.76 2.67 -19.70
CA LEU A 199 9.49 2.05 -19.35
C LEU A 199 8.94 1.09 -20.43
N SER A 200 9.73 0.77 -21.45
CA SER A 200 9.33 -0.08 -22.58
C SER A 200 8.76 -1.44 -22.12
N ARG A 201 9.35 -2.03 -21.08
CA ARG A 201 8.87 -3.30 -20.51
C ARG A 201 7.44 -3.18 -19.95
N PHE A 202 7.10 -2.09 -19.30
CA PHE A 202 5.74 -1.82 -18.80
C PHE A 202 4.77 -1.63 -19.96
N PHE A 203 5.18 -0.89 -20.98
CA PHE A 203 4.39 -0.64 -22.16
C PHE A 203 4.08 -1.93 -22.94
N ASN A 204 5.07 -2.80 -23.10
CA ASN A 204 4.90 -4.08 -23.79
C ASN A 204 3.97 -5.06 -23.04
N ASN A 205 3.74 -4.83 -21.75
CA ASN A 205 2.83 -5.62 -20.91
C ASN A 205 1.49 -4.90 -20.65
N LYS A 206 1.24 -3.76 -21.31
CA LYS A 206 -0.05 -3.10 -21.19
C LYS A 206 -1.12 -3.89 -21.97
N THR A 207 -2.36 -3.77 -21.52
CA THR A 207 -3.53 -4.33 -22.20
C THR A 207 -4.16 -3.30 -23.14
N ASN A 208 -5.12 -3.71 -23.98
CA ASN A 208 -5.94 -2.81 -24.78
C ASN A 208 -7.10 -2.18 -23.96
N LEU A 209 -7.16 -2.46 -22.66
CA LEU A 209 -8.21 -1.94 -21.79
C LEU A 209 -7.82 -0.55 -21.25
N ILE A 210 -8.79 0.32 -21.13
CA ILE A 210 -8.62 1.61 -20.45
C ILE A 210 -8.75 1.37 -18.95
N PHE A 211 -7.77 1.88 -18.20
CA PHE A 211 -7.77 1.78 -16.74
C PHE A 211 -7.84 3.17 -16.10
N TYR A 212 -7.90 3.25 -14.79
CA TYR A 212 -8.18 4.49 -14.07
C TYR A 212 -7.17 4.68 -12.93
N THR A 213 -6.76 5.92 -12.71
CA THR A 213 -5.92 6.28 -11.54
C THR A 213 -6.70 6.24 -10.24
N MET A 214 -8.00 6.56 -10.26
CA MET A 214 -8.85 6.58 -9.08
C MET A 214 -10.30 6.27 -9.43
N LYS A 215 -11.11 5.96 -8.42
CA LYS A 215 -12.54 5.64 -8.55
C LYS A 215 -13.43 6.85 -8.32
N ASN A 216 -14.64 6.78 -8.89
CA ASN A 216 -15.75 7.71 -8.59
C ASN A 216 -15.39 9.18 -8.79
N LYS A 217 -14.65 9.49 -9.85
CA LYS A 217 -14.39 10.84 -10.33
C LYS A 217 -15.46 11.22 -11.38
N THR A 218 -15.86 12.48 -11.43
CA THR A 218 -16.92 12.94 -12.34
C THR A 218 -16.41 13.08 -13.77
N ASN A 219 -15.18 13.61 -13.91
CA ASN A 219 -14.54 13.82 -15.20
C ASN A 219 -13.14 13.21 -15.17
N TYR A 220 -12.75 12.62 -16.28
CA TYR A 220 -11.44 12.06 -16.50
C TYR A 220 -10.87 12.58 -17.80
N ASP A 221 -9.60 12.92 -17.79
CA ASP A 221 -8.80 13.03 -19.00
C ASP A 221 -8.22 11.66 -19.35
N LEU A 222 -7.83 11.46 -20.60
CA LEU A 222 -7.27 10.21 -21.10
C LEU A 222 -5.82 10.41 -21.53
N ASP A 223 -4.93 9.63 -20.93
CA ASP A 223 -3.59 9.41 -21.45
C ASP A 223 -3.67 8.24 -22.45
N GLU A 224 -3.62 8.54 -23.75
CA GLU A 224 -3.77 7.54 -24.82
C GLU A 224 -2.59 6.57 -24.86
N TYR A 225 -1.37 7.04 -24.55
CA TYR A 225 -0.16 6.20 -24.58
C TYR A 225 -0.26 5.05 -23.58
N TRP A 226 -0.67 5.34 -22.36
CA TRP A 226 -0.83 4.34 -21.30
C TRP A 226 -2.26 3.75 -21.25
N ALA A 227 -3.22 4.28 -21.98
CA ALA A 227 -4.64 3.97 -21.86
C ALA A 227 -5.15 4.15 -20.41
N ILE A 228 -4.80 5.26 -19.79
CA ILE A 228 -5.14 5.60 -18.40
C ILE A 228 -6.05 6.81 -18.34
N LYS A 229 -7.18 6.67 -17.68
CA LYS A 229 -8.05 7.78 -17.26
C LYS A 229 -7.58 8.32 -15.90
N TYR A 230 -7.31 9.65 -15.84
CA TYR A 230 -6.73 10.31 -14.67
C TYR A 230 -7.47 11.59 -14.25
#